data_ebb75d3c3160b07ca364bb5c954de285
#
_entry.id   ebb75d3c3160b07ca364bb5c954de285
#
_cell.length_a   1.000
_cell.length_b   1.000
_cell.length_c   1.000
_cell.angle_alpha   90.00
_cell.angle_beta   90.00
_cell.angle_gamma   90.00
#
_symmetry.space_group_name_H-M   'P 1'
#
loop_
_entity.id
_entity.type
_entity.pdbx_description
1 polymer ?
#
loop_
_entity_poly.entity_id
_entity_poly.type
_entity_poly.pdbx_seq_one_letter_code
_entity_poly.pdbx_strand_id
1 'polypeptide(L)'
;MDRKEFIKKGLMGTGVFIVSGTMSSVAKNDIEELKELEVLGFNHLPGTNSIIMDNTVLHKASSRGYASHSWLETYHTFSFASYYNPERMHFGALRVLNDDVIDGGKGFGRHPHDNMEIITIPLEGALEHKDSMKNTAVIEHGDVQVMSAGTGIFHSEYNKNKDRKVRLLQIWVFPNKKNVEPRYDQMSLKLTDRHNRLQQIVSPNPDDEGVWIHQDAWFHLGKFDKGVETQYSIKKSGNGVYAFIVSGDIRINDQILSARDGLGVWNTENIMIQAESDAELLLMDVPMAL
;
A
#
# COMPACT_ATOMS: atom_id res chain seq x y z
N MET A 1 -10.29 -33.70 19.56
CA MET A 1 -11.30 -32.98 18.76
C MET A 1 -10.80 -32.98 17.33
N ASP A 2 -11.50 -33.70 16.44
CA ASP A 2 -11.07 -33.98 15.06
C ASP A 2 -11.26 -32.74 14.17
N ARG A 3 -10.35 -32.54 13.19
CA ARG A 3 -10.32 -31.40 12.25
C ARG A 3 -11.64 -31.24 11.45
N LYS A 4 -12.47 -32.29 11.37
CA LYS A 4 -13.78 -32.29 10.71
C LYS A 4 -14.89 -31.68 11.55
N GLU A 5 -14.77 -31.63 12.85
CA GLU A 5 -15.77 -31.04 13.77
C GLU A 5 -15.63 -29.53 13.88
N PHE A 6 -14.43 -28.99 13.66
CA PHE A 6 -14.15 -27.53 13.66
C PHE A 6 -14.77 -26.82 12.46
N ILE A 7 -14.84 -27.49 11.30
CA ILE A 7 -15.40 -26.91 10.06
C ILE A 7 -16.93 -26.87 10.07
N LYS A 8 -17.62 -27.74 10.86
CA LYS A 8 -19.07 -27.77 10.94
C LYS A 8 -19.69 -26.71 11.86
N LYS A 9 -18.93 -26.09 12.77
CA LYS A 9 -19.44 -25.06 13.69
C LYS A 9 -19.23 -23.63 13.22
N GLY A 10 -18.53 -23.41 12.09
CA GLY A 10 -18.27 -22.07 11.48
C GLY A 10 -19.26 -21.64 10.41
N LEU A 11 -20.30 -22.46 10.12
CA LEU A 11 -21.27 -22.20 9.03
C LEU A 11 -22.70 -22.06 9.53
N MET A 12 -22.95 -21.31 10.58
CA MET A 12 -24.29 -20.86 10.95
C MET A 12 -24.27 -19.39 11.34
N GLY A 13 -24.55 -18.56 10.37
CA GLY A 13 -24.74 -17.13 10.59
C GLY A 13 -24.75 -16.35 9.30
N THR A 14 -25.88 -16.23 8.69
CA THR A 14 -26.47 -15.35 7.67
C THR A 14 -26.90 -16.11 6.42
N GLY A 15 -28.02 -16.80 6.54
CA GLY A 15 -28.75 -17.32 5.40
C GLY A 15 -29.61 -16.23 4.78
N VAL A 16 -29.32 -15.84 3.56
CA VAL A 16 -30.27 -15.14 2.70
C VAL A 16 -31.16 -16.20 2.08
N PHE A 17 -32.41 -16.28 2.51
CA PHE A 17 -33.43 -17.06 1.86
C PHE A 17 -34.04 -16.30 0.69
N ILE A 18 -33.80 -16.76 -0.53
CA ILE A 18 -34.57 -16.33 -1.70
C ILE A 18 -35.84 -17.16 -1.72
N VAL A 19 -36.99 -16.55 -1.39
CA VAL A 19 -38.30 -17.13 -1.65
C VAL A 19 -38.89 -16.41 -2.86
N SER A 20 -39.10 -17.16 -3.93
CA SER A 20 -39.90 -16.74 -5.08
C SER A 20 -41.36 -16.61 -4.70
N GLY A 21 -41.93 -15.41 -4.76
CA GLY A 21 -43.35 -15.20 -4.50
C GLY A 21 -43.79 -13.76 -4.56
N THR A 22 -44.38 -13.37 -5.70
CA THR A 22 -45.29 -12.24 -5.98
C THR A 22 -44.89 -10.83 -5.52
N MET A 23 -44.46 -10.02 -6.48
CA MET A 23 -44.39 -8.55 -6.45
C MET A 23 -45.73 -7.93 -6.11
N SER A 24 -45.87 -7.26 -4.95
CA SER A 24 -46.95 -6.25 -4.73
C SER A 24 -46.83 -5.41 -3.46
N SER A 25 -45.75 -5.37 -2.67
CA SER A 25 -45.68 -4.51 -1.49
C SER A 25 -44.30 -3.91 -1.14
N VAL A 26 -43.29 -4.10 -1.96
CA VAL A 26 -41.90 -3.69 -1.67
C VAL A 26 -41.61 -2.25 -2.08
N ALA A 27 -42.41 -1.66 -3.00
CA ALA A 27 -42.08 -0.39 -3.66
C ALA A 27 -42.24 0.90 -2.83
N LYS A 28 -42.81 0.86 -1.62
CA LYS A 28 -43.00 2.10 -0.83
C LYS A 28 -41.90 2.31 0.23
N ASN A 29 -41.37 1.25 0.82
CA ASN A 29 -40.29 1.39 1.81
C ASN A 29 -38.96 1.71 1.14
N ASP A 30 -38.71 1.17 -0.06
CA ASP A 30 -37.47 1.44 -0.82
C ASP A 30 -37.35 2.89 -1.27
N ILE A 31 -38.50 3.58 -1.50
CA ILE A 31 -38.53 4.99 -1.91
C ILE A 31 -38.24 5.96 -0.74
N GLU A 32 -38.64 5.61 0.49
CA GLU A 32 -38.32 6.40 1.68
C GLU A 32 -36.85 6.22 2.10
N GLU A 33 -36.33 5.03 2.02
CA GLU A 33 -34.92 4.75 2.29
C GLU A 33 -33.97 5.41 1.26
N LEU A 34 -34.37 5.45 -0.02
CA LEU A 34 -33.65 6.19 -1.08
C LEU A 34 -33.67 7.70 -0.87
N LYS A 35 -34.73 8.26 -0.32
CA LYS A 35 -34.79 9.70 0.00
C LYS A 35 -33.94 10.11 1.20
N GLU A 36 -33.79 9.22 2.20
CA GLU A 36 -32.85 9.46 3.29
C GLU A 36 -31.40 9.39 2.81
N LEU A 37 -31.08 8.54 1.83
CA LEU A 37 -29.74 8.46 1.23
C LEU A 37 -29.39 9.68 0.37
N GLU A 38 -30.38 10.30 -0.32
CA GLU A 38 -30.17 11.57 -1.05
C GLU A 38 -29.83 12.74 -0.10
N VAL A 39 -30.38 12.76 1.09
CA VAL A 39 -30.08 13.77 2.13
C VAL A 39 -28.68 13.62 2.68
N LEU A 40 -28.07 12.43 2.54
CA LEU A 40 -26.70 12.13 2.95
C LEU A 40 -25.64 12.39 1.86
N GLY A 41 -26.03 12.96 0.70
CA GLY A 41 -25.10 13.40 -0.34
C GLY A 41 -24.65 12.34 -1.33
N PHE A 42 -25.40 11.25 -1.50
CA PHE A 42 -25.11 10.23 -2.50
C PHE A 42 -25.61 10.68 -3.89
N ASN A 43 -24.69 10.86 -4.84
CA ASN A 43 -25.03 11.24 -6.21
C ASN A 43 -25.53 10.03 -7.02
N HIS A 44 -26.73 10.19 -7.60
CA HIS A 44 -27.31 9.22 -8.53
C HIS A 44 -26.74 9.47 -9.93
N LEU A 45 -26.06 8.48 -10.52
CA LEU A 45 -25.65 8.52 -11.92
C LEU A 45 -26.81 8.00 -12.79
N PRO A 46 -27.26 8.75 -13.82
CA PRO A 46 -28.33 8.30 -14.72
C PRO A 46 -27.84 7.09 -15.54
N GLY A 47 -28.49 5.96 -15.36
CA GLY A 47 -28.31 4.75 -16.19
C GLY A 47 -27.62 3.55 -15.55
N THR A 48 -27.20 3.62 -14.29
CA THR A 48 -26.69 2.45 -13.55
C THR A 48 -27.42 2.31 -12.22
N ASN A 49 -28.01 1.15 -11.95
CA ASN A 49 -28.64 0.84 -10.66
C ASN A 49 -27.62 0.50 -9.57
N SER A 50 -26.39 1.01 -9.63
CA SER A 50 -25.37 0.82 -8.61
C SER A 50 -24.96 2.16 -8.02
N ILE A 51 -25.17 2.33 -6.72
CA ILE A 51 -24.57 3.42 -5.96
C ILE A 51 -23.09 3.06 -5.78
N ILE A 52 -22.21 3.80 -6.45
CA ILE A 52 -20.75 3.68 -6.21
C ILE A 52 -20.47 4.54 -4.99
N MET A 53 -20.08 3.92 -3.88
CA MET A 53 -19.58 4.62 -2.70
C MET A 53 -18.06 4.51 -2.68
N ASP A 54 -17.38 5.64 -2.51
CA ASP A 54 -15.96 5.65 -2.23
C ASP A 54 -15.72 5.00 -0.87
N ASN A 55 -15.04 3.86 -0.87
CA ASN A 55 -14.65 3.23 0.37
C ASN A 55 -13.29 3.74 0.80
N THR A 56 -13.16 4.05 2.09
CA THR A 56 -11.91 4.55 2.66
C THR A 56 -11.56 3.83 3.95
N VAL A 57 -10.25 3.71 4.23
CA VAL A 57 -9.71 3.27 5.51
C VAL A 57 -8.58 4.18 5.93
N LEU A 58 -8.70 4.80 7.11
CA LEU A 58 -7.69 5.69 7.67
C LEU A 58 -6.85 4.95 8.70
N HIS A 59 -5.54 4.97 8.51
CA HIS A 59 -4.55 4.45 9.45
C HIS A 59 -3.71 5.60 10.00
N LYS A 60 -4.03 6.09 11.20
CA LYS A 60 -3.24 7.13 11.85
C LYS A 60 -1.83 6.63 12.20
N ALA A 61 -0.83 7.51 12.10
CA ALA A 61 0.57 7.22 12.45
C ALA A 61 0.69 6.62 13.87
N SER A 62 -0.06 7.17 14.84
CA SER A 62 -0.08 6.73 16.24
C SER A 62 -0.72 5.36 16.46
N SER A 63 -1.43 4.81 15.46
CA SER A 63 -2.13 3.51 15.54
C SER A 63 -1.35 2.36 14.89
N ARG A 64 -0.16 2.63 14.33
CA ARG A 64 0.70 1.60 13.74
C ARG A 64 1.29 0.69 14.81
N GLY A 65 1.57 -0.56 14.46
CA GLY A 65 2.38 -1.43 15.28
C GLY A 65 3.78 -0.83 15.48
N TYR A 66 4.36 -0.99 16.65
CA TYR A 66 5.72 -0.53 16.96
C TYR A 66 6.54 -1.65 17.57
N ALA A 67 7.76 -1.80 17.09
CA ALA A 67 8.76 -2.66 17.73
C ALA A 67 10.11 -1.93 17.76
N SER A 68 10.83 -2.15 18.85
CA SER A 68 12.19 -1.64 19.04
C SER A 68 13.10 -2.78 19.48
N HIS A 69 14.16 -2.97 18.72
CA HIS A 69 15.23 -3.93 19.03
C HIS A 69 16.52 -3.13 19.04
N SER A 70 17.23 -3.02 20.08
CA SER A 70 18.45 -2.22 20.32
C SER A 70 19.04 -1.44 19.11
N TRP A 71 18.95 -1.93 17.90
CA TRP A 71 19.50 -1.40 16.65
C TRP A 71 18.45 -1.08 15.58
N LEU A 72 17.16 -1.42 15.81
CA LEU A 72 16.04 -1.25 14.89
C LEU A 72 14.88 -0.62 15.62
N GLU A 73 14.35 0.48 15.09
CA GLU A 73 13.01 0.98 15.38
C GLU A 73 12.15 0.77 14.13
N THR A 74 11.00 0.13 14.26
CA THR A 74 10.13 -0.19 13.13
C THR A 74 8.67 0.08 13.45
N TYR A 75 7.97 0.69 12.50
CA TYR A 75 6.52 0.94 12.56
C TYR A 75 5.81 0.16 11.48
N HIS A 76 4.83 -0.64 11.85
CA HIS A 76 4.09 -1.54 10.96
C HIS A 76 2.71 -0.97 10.68
N THR A 77 2.42 -0.65 9.43
CA THR A 77 1.06 -0.26 9.02
C THR A 77 0.11 -1.46 9.01
N PHE A 78 0.61 -2.61 8.57
CA PHE A 78 -0.10 -3.89 8.54
C PHE A 78 0.56 -4.91 9.48
N SER A 79 -0.16 -5.99 9.78
CA SER A 79 0.35 -7.09 10.63
C SER A 79 1.66 -7.65 10.07
N PHE A 80 2.70 -7.60 10.89
CA PHE A 80 4.04 -8.04 10.54
C PHE A 80 4.81 -8.46 11.80
N ALA A 81 5.64 -9.51 11.69
CA ALA A 81 6.41 -10.08 12.81
C ALA A 81 5.51 -10.36 14.04
N SER A 82 5.81 -9.74 15.18
CA SER A 82 5.03 -9.89 16.41
C SER A 82 3.77 -8.98 16.49
N TYR A 83 3.66 -7.99 15.60
CA TYR A 83 2.45 -7.15 15.54
C TYR A 83 1.35 -7.86 14.77
N TYR A 84 0.24 -8.12 15.44
CA TYR A 84 -0.93 -8.75 14.84
C TYR A 84 -2.20 -7.94 15.12
N ASN A 85 -2.87 -7.55 14.05
CA ASN A 85 -4.20 -6.95 14.08
C ASN A 85 -5.01 -7.55 12.90
N PRO A 86 -6.09 -8.31 13.14
CA PRO A 86 -6.85 -8.98 12.09
C PRO A 86 -7.54 -8.01 11.11
N GLU A 87 -7.77 -6.76 11.52
CA GLU A 87 -8.32 -5.70 10.65
C GLU A 87 -7.25 -4.99 9.81
N ARG A 88 -5.97 -5.34 10.01
CA ARG A 88 -4.81 -4.73 9.35
C ARG A 88 -3.87 -5.79 8.79
N MET A 89 -4.39 -6.69 7.98
CA MET A 89 -3.58 -7.74 7.36
C MET A 89 -2.92 -7.26 6.06
N HIS A 90 -3.64 -6.46 5.28
CA HIS A 90 -3.18 -5.92 3.99
C HIS A 90 -4.21 -4.89 3.48
N PHE A 91 -3.84 -4.16 2.41
CA PHE A 91 -4.77 -3.36 1.61
C PHE A 91 -4.67 -3.85 0.16
N GLY A 92 -5.67 -4.59 -0.33
CA GLY A 92 -5.56 -5.28 -1.60
C GLY A 92 -4.26 -6.08 -1.69
N ALA A 93 -3.50 -5.92 -2.77
CA ALA A 93 -2.23 -6.60 -2.94
C ALA A 93 -1.08 -6.05 -2.06
N LEU A 94 -1.23 -4.88 -1.44
CA LEU A 94 -0.24 -4.30 -0.53
C LEU A 94 -0.24 -5.04 0.80
N ARG A 95 0.79 -5.87 1.03
CA ARG A 95 0.88 -6.76 2.20
C ARG A 95 1.64 -6.16 3.37
N VAL A 96 2.71 -5.42 3.11
CA VAL A 96 3.57 -4.81 4.14
C VAL A 96 3.87 -3.37 3.76
N LEU A 97 3.85 -2.50 4.76
CA LEU A 97 4.40 -1.16 4.72
C LEU A 97 5.02 -0.87 6.08
N ASN A 98 6.32 -1.05 6.16
CA ASN A 98 7.12 -0.75 7.35
C ASN A 98 7.93 0.51 7.14
N ASP A 99 8.07 1.30 8.20
CA ASP A 99 8.88 2.52 8.29
C ASP A 99 10.00 2.22 9.30
N ASP A 100 11.17 1.94 8.78
CA ASP A 100 12.29 1.36 9.52
C ASP A 100 13.41 2.38 9.75
N VAL A 101 13.98 2.36 10.94
CA VAL A 101 15.17 3.12 11.32
C VAL A 101 16.22 2.14 11.83
N ILE A 102 17.32 2.03 11.13
CA ILE A 102 18.39 1.03 11.41
C ILE A 102 19.66 1.77 11.80
N ASP A 103 20.25 1.41 12.94
CA ASP A 103 21.51 1.97 13.43
C ASP A 103 22.69 1.69 12.50
N GLY A 104 23.73 2.49 12.62
CA GLY A 104 24.95 2.39 11.79
C GLY A 104 25.59 0.99 11.82
N GLY A 105 25.83 0.42 10.65
CA GLY A 105 26.44 -0.91 10.46
C GLY A 105 25.61 -2.10 10.96
N LYS A 106 24.35 -1.87 11.33
CA LYS A 106 23.38 -2.89 11.73
C LYS A 106 22.43 -3.21 10.57
N GLY A 107 21.64 -4.28 10.74
CA GLY A 107 20.71 -4.71 9.70
C GLY A 107 20.23 -6.13 9.88
N PHE A 108 19.54 -6.60 8.86
CA PHE A 108 18.94 -7.93 8.82
C PHE A 108 19.93 -8.93 8.20
N GLY A 109 20.28 -9.97 8.96
CA GLY A 109 21.08 -11.09 8.48
C GLY A 109 20.39 -11.86 7.36
N ARG A 110 21.08 -12.85 6.81
CA ARG A 110 20.59 -13.67 5.71
C ARG A 110 19.27 -14.36 6.07
N HIS A 111 18.20 -14.08 5.32
CA HIS A 111 16.85 -14.64 5.49
C HIS A 111 16.19 -14.90 4.13
N PRO A 112 15.20 -15.82 4.07
CA PRO A 112 14.54 -16.21 2.82
C PRO A 112 13.28 -15.40 2.54
N HIS A 113 12.94 -15.31 1.24
CA HIS A 113 11.62 -14.94 0.74
C HIS A 113 11.23 -15.82 -0.44
N ASP A 114 9.94 -16.01 -0.64
CA ASP A 114 9.36 -16.61 -1.84
C ASP A 114 8.05 -15.91 -2.22
N ASN A 115 7.73 -15.90 -3.52
CA ASN A 115 6.48 -15.40 -4.08
C ASN A 115 6.02 -14.05 -3.47
N MET A 116 6.94 -13.08 -3.44
CA MET A 116 6.72 -11.73 -2.93
C MET A 116 7.48 -10.72 -3.78
N GLU A 117 6.86 -9.59 -4.06
CA GLU A 117 7.52 -8.41 -4.60
C GLU A 117 7.92 -7.52 -3.42
N ILE A 118 9.21 -7.26 -3.25
CA ILE A 118 9.77 -6.51 -2.12
C ILE A 118 10.40 -5.24 -2.66
N ILE A 119 9.89 -4.10 -2.21
CA ILE A 119 10.33 -2.77 -2.64
C ILE A 119 10.96 -2.04 -1.46
N THR A 120 12.15 -1.49 -1.67
CA THR A 120 12.88 -0.69 -0.68
C THR A 120 13.03 0.74 -1.19
N ILE A 121 12.62 1.71 -0.36
CA ILE A 121 12.73 3.15 -0.64
C ILE A 121 13.47 3.81 0.53
N PRO A 122 14.77 4.10 0.42
CA PRO A 122 15.48 4.85 1.44
C PRO A 122 14.99 6.30 1.51
N LEU A 123 14.62 6.74 2.71
CA LEU A 123 14.24 8.11 3.01
C LEU A 123 15.45 8.95 3.48
N GLU A 124 16.46 8.27 4.05
CA GLU A 124 17.70 8.87 4.53
C GLU A 124 18.80 7.80 4.60
N GLY A 125 20.03 8.16 4.24
CA GLY A 125 21.19 7.27 4.34
C GLY A 125 21.28 6.28 3.18
N ALA A 126 21.86 5.10 3.46
CA ALA A 126 22.14 4.07 2.45
C ALA A 126 22.03 2.66 3.04
N LEU A 127 21.40 1.75 2.31
CA LEU A 127 21.24 0.33 2.65
C LEU A 127 22.12 -0.53 1.73
N GLU A 128 22.92 -1.44 2.26
CA GLU A 128 23.63 -2.46 1.48
C GLU A 128 22.76 -3.72 1.39
N HIS A 129 22.43 -4.12 0.18
CA HIS A 129 21.73 -5.38 -0.13
C HIS A 129 22.71 -6.42 -0.67
N LYS A 130 22.56 -7.69 -0.24
CA LYS A 130 23.24 -8.84 -0.82
C LYS A 130 22.28 -10.01 -0.91
N ASP A 131 22.30 -10.73 -2.04
CA ASP A 131 21.40 -11.85 -2.27
C ASP A 131 22.07 -13.14 -2.78
N SER A 132 21.29 -14.21 -2.86
CA SER A 132 21.73 -15.53 -3.33
C SER A 132 21.98 -15.59 -4.84
N MET A 133 21.55 -14.60 -5.63
CA MET A 133 21.86 -14.44 -7.04
C MET A 133 23.23 -13.77 -7.26
N LYS A 134 23.95 -13.44 -6.16
CA LYS A 134 25.25 -12.75 -6.13
C LYS A 134 25.18 -11.25 -6.40
N ASN A 135 24.01 -10.63 -6.33
CA ASN A 135 23.91 -9.18 -6.34
C ASN A 135 24.49 -8.62 -5.03
N THR A 136 25.23 -7.55 -5.15
CA THR A 136 25.66 -6.69 -4.04
C THR A 136 25.46 -5.26 -4.51
N ALA A 137 24.57 -4.54 -3.87
CA ALA A 137 24.22 -3.18 -4.26
C ALA A 137 24.10 -2.29 -3.03
N VAL A 138 24.24 -0.99 -3.22
CA VAL A 138 23.95 0.05 -2.24
C VAL A 138 22.77 0.84 -2.77
N ILE A 139 21.73 0.93 -1.95
CA ILE A 139 20.49 1.65 -2.24
C ILE A 139 20.55 2.92 -1.41
N GLU A 140 20.65 4.06 -2.08
CA GLU A 140 20.81 5.36 -1.43
C GLU A 140 19.49 6.14 -1.39
N HIS A 141 19.45 7.19 -0.57
CA HIS A 141 18.34 8.15 -0.66
C HIS A 141 18.19 8.70 -2.08
N GLY A 142 17.00 8.55 -2.65
CA GLY A 142 16.70 8.89 -4.04
C GLY A 142 16.67 7.67 -4.98
N ASP A 143 17.03 6.49 -4.49
CA ASP A 143 16.85 5.24 -5.23
C ASP A 143 15.50 4.58 -4.91
N VAL A 144 15.06 3.73 -5.80
CA VAL A 144 14.04 2.70 -5.58
C VAL A 144 14.63 1.34 -5.98
N GLN A 145 14.44 0.34 -5.14
CA GLN A 145 14.90 -1.02 -5.40
C GLN A 145 13.73 -1.99 -5.35
N VAL A 146 13.75 -3.01 -6.20
CA VAL A 146 12.82 -4.13 -6.15
C VAL A 146 13.58 -5.46 -6.17
N MET A 147 13.07 -6.41 -5.40
CA MET A 147 13.44 -7.82 -5.43
C MET A 147 12.17 -8.65 -5.62
N SER A 148 12.04 -9.31 -6.78
CA SER A 148 11.01 -10.32 -7.01
C SER A 148 11.52 -11.65 -6.46
N ALA A 149 10.92 -12.16 -5.39
CA ALA A 149 11.42 -13.35 -4.71
C ALA A 149 11.15 -14.65 -5.49
N GLY A 150 10.07 -14.70 -6.28
CA GLY A 150 9.76 -15.81 -7.20
C GLY A 150 9.83 -17.19 -6.54
N THR A 151 10.60 -18.11 -7.13
CA THR A 151 10.78 -19.49 -6.62
C THR A 151 11.55 -19.57 -5.31
N GLY A 152 12.13 -18.47 -4.84
CA GLY A 152 12.86 -18.37 -3.58
C GLY A 152 14.20 -17.66 -3.71
N ILE A 153 14.46 -16.76 -2.78
CA ILE A 153 15.70 -16.01 -2.67
C ILE A 153 16.10 -15.89 -1.20
N PHE A 154 17.40 -15.84 -0.95
CA PHE A 154 17.94 -15.42 0.33
C PHE A 154 18.63 -14.09 0.17
N HIS A 155 18.39 -13.16 1.08
CA HIS A 155 19.09 -11.88 1.08
C HIS A 155 19.45 -11.39 2.49
N SER A 156 20.24 -10.34 2.54
CA SER A 156 20.59 -9.60 3.75
C SER A 156 20.62 -8.11 3.44
N GLU A 157 20.27 -7.28 4.43
CA GLU A 157 20.16 -5.83 4.30
C GLU A 157 20.84 -5.18 5.51
N TYR A 158 21.85 -4.36 5.27
CA TYR A 158 22.60 -3.69 6.33
C TYR A 158 22.72 -2.20 6.04
N ASN A 159 22.63 -1.38 7.11
CA ASN A 159 23.00 0.02 7.00
C ASN A 159 24.47 0.14 6.55
N LYS A 160 24.68 0.71 5.36
CA LYS A 160 26.00 0.89 4.76
C LYS A 160 26.89 1.82 5.57
N ASN A 161 26.29 2.83 6.18
CA ASN A 161 26.99 3.79 7.03
C ASN A 161 27.22 3.16 8.41
N LYS A 162 28.37 3.39 9.03
CA LYS A 162 28.68 2.86 10.36
C LYS A 162 28.37 3.84 11.48
N ASP A 163 28.23 5.12 11.16
CA ASP A 163 28.19 6.26 12.08
C ASP A 163 26.85 7.00 12.11
N ARG A 164 25.94 6.64 11.22
CA ARG A 164 24.61 7.28 11.11
C ARG A 164 23.52 6.27 10.78
N LYS A 165 22.30 6.60 11.17
CA LYS A 165 21.12 5.77 10.89
C LYS A 165 20.78 5.78 9.39
N VAL A 166 20.10 4.74 8.93
CA VAL A 166 19.34 4.72 7.69
C VAL A 166 17.85 4.69 8.02
N ARG A 167 17.04 5.44 7.28
CA ARG A 167 15.57 5.40 7.33
C ARG A 167 15.06 4.94 5.99
N LEU A 168 14.13 3.99 5.99
CA LEU A 168 13.59 3.45 4.75
C LEU A 168 12.14 2.98 4.91
N LEU A 169 11.44 2.90 3.79
CA LEU A 169 10.18 2.17 3.69
C LEU A 169 10.47 0.79 3.09
N GLN A 170 10.04 -0.27 3.80
CA GLN A 170 10.04 -1.63 3.30
C GLN A 170 8.60 -2.02 2.94
N ILE A 171 8.36 -2.32 1.67
CA ILE A 171 7.03 -2.52 1.11
C ILE A 171 6.97 -3.89 0.45
N TRP A 172 5.95 -4.69 0.78
CA TRP A 172 5.73 -5.99 0.15
C TRP A 172 4.39 -6.00 -0.57
N VAL A 173 4.40 -6.53 -1.79
CA VAL A 173 3.22 -6.68 -2.62
C VAL A 173 3.06 -8.13 -3.03
N PHE A 174 1.86 -8.68 -2.87
CA PHE A 174 1.55 -10.01 -3.40
C PHE A 174 1.68 -10.01 -4.92
N PRO A 175 2.46 -10.91 -5.53
CA PRO A 175 2.57 -10.97 -6.98
C PRO A 175 1.29 -11.56 -7.63
N ASN A 176 1.01 -11.15 -8.87
CA ASN A 176 -0.03 -11.77 -9.71
C ASN A 176 0.47 -13.05 -10.42
N LYS A 177 1.80 -13.30 -10.39
CA LYS A 177 2.43 -14.46 -11.00
C LYS A 177 3.39 -15.12 -10.02
N LYS A 178 3.09 -16.37 -9.66
CA LYS A 178 3.91 -17.16 -8.73
C LYS A 178 4.99 -17.95 -9.43
N ASN A 179 6.02 -18.34 -8.68
CA ASN A 179 7.12 -19.22 -9.10
C ASN A 179 7.86 -18.68 -10.33
N VAL A 180 7.98 -17.37 -10.44
CA VAL A 180 8.84 -16.73 -11.43
C VAL A 180 10.30 -16.89 -11.05
N GLU A 181 11.22 -16.69 -11.99
CA GLU A 181 12.64 -16.59 -11.69
C GLU A 181 12.90 -15.39 -10.78
N PRO A 182 13.65 -15.54 -9.69
CA PRO A 182 14.02 -14.40 -8.83
C PRO A 182 14.76 -13.32 -9.62
N ARG A 183 14.48 -12.06 -9.33
CA ARG A 183 15.15 -10.92 -9.97
C ARG A 183 15.43 -9.79 -8.97
N TYR A 184 16.41 -9.00 -9.30
CA TYR A 184 16.78 -7.75 -8.62
C TYR A 184 16.83 -6.62 -9.64
N ASP A 185 16.32 -5.46 -9.25
CA ASP A 185 16.40 -4.24 -10.04
C ASP A 185 16.50 -3.01 -9.14
N GLN A 186 17.17 -1.96 -9.60
CA GLN A 186 17.34 -0.72 -8.86
C GLN A 186 17.47 0.45 -9.83
N MET A 187 16.84 1.57 -9.49
CA MET A 187 16.92 2.79 -10.27
C MET A 187 17.15 4.00 -9.36
N SER A 188 18.05 4.88 -9.77
CA SER A 188 18.23 6.19 -9.14
C SER A 188 17.25 7.20 -9.75
N LEU A 189 16.45 7.82 -8.91
CA LEU A 189 15.40 8.76 -9.28
C LEU A 189 15.98 10.19 -9.23
N LYS A 190 15.61 11.01 -10.20
CA LYS A 190 15.90 12.45 -10.13
C LYS A 190 14.92 13.11 -9.17
N LEU A 191 15.41 13.61 -8.04
CA LEU A 191 14.57 14.25 -7.01
C LEU A 191 13.77 15.45 -7.53
N THR A 192 14.28 16.14 -8.57
CA THR A 192 13.58 17.24 -9.25
C THR A 192 12.34 16.78 -10.00
N ASP A 193 12.27 15.49 -10.39
CA ASP A 193 11.19 14.96 -11.20
C ASP A 193 9.91 14.73 -10.42
N ARG A 194 9.94 14.81 -9.09
CA ARG A 194 8.79 14.72 -8.20
C ARG A 194 8.36 16.04 -7.56
N HIS A 195 9.02 17.17 -7.91
CA HIS A 195 8.66 18.48 -7.38
C HIS A 195 7.35 18.97 -8.01
N ASN A 196 6.33 19.17 -7.17
CA ASN A 196 4.95 19.57 -7.52
C ASN A 196 4.28 18.65 -8.54
N ARG A 197 4.67 17.39 -8.57
CA ARG A 197 4.07 16.34 -9.41
C ARG A 197 4.30 14.95 -8.83
N LEU A 198 3.56 13.98 -9.34
CA LEU A 198 3.70 12.57 -9.01
C LEU A 198 4.68 11.91 -9.99
N GLN A 199 5.84 11.46 -9.50
CA GLN A 199 6.83 10.69 -10.26
C GLN A 199 6.52 9.21 -10.12
N GLN A 200 6.28 8.51 -11.22
CA GLN A 200 6.15 7.04 -11.21
C GLN A 200 7.49 6.40 -10.84
N ILE A 201 7.46 5.46 -9.92
CA ILE A 201 8.66 4.76 -9.41
C ILE A 201 8.57 3.24 -9.51
N VAL A 202 7.34 2.69 -9.57
CA VAL A 202 7.07 1.26 -9.79
C VAL A 202 5.93 1.12 -10.77
N SER A 203 6.01 0.14 -11.67
CA SER A 203 4.93 -0.23 -12.60
C SER A 203 4.90 -1.74 -12.88
N PRO A 204 3.88 -2.29 -13.56
CA PRO A 204 3.86 -3.68 -14.03
C PRO A 204 4.66 -3.91 -15.31
N ASN A 205 5.13 -2.87 -15.99
CA ASN A 205 5.73 -2.94 -17.32
C ASN A 205 7.21 -2.53 -17.26
N PRO A 206 8.14 -3.39 -17.72
CA PRO A 206 9.57 -3.08 -17.74
C PRO A 206 9.97 -1.89 -18.66
N ASP A 207 9.09 -1.50 -19.60
CA ASP A 207 9.33 -0.37 -20.50
C ASP A 207 8.84 0.97 -19.96
N ASP A 208 8.17 0.98 -18.79
CA ASP A 208 7.71 2.18 -18.12
C ASP A 208 8.81 2.85 -17.29
N GLU A 209 8.54 4.08 -16.80
CA GLU A 209 9.40 4.72 -15.82
C GLU A 209 9.37 3.97 -14.48
N GLY A 210 10.52 3.90 -13.82
CA GLY A 210 10.71 3.24 -12.54
C GLY A 210 11.17 1.79 -12.67
N VAL A 211 11.14 1.06 -11.57
CA VAL A 211 11.36 -0.39 -11.53
C VAL A 211 10.03 -1.12 -11.76
N TRP A 212 10.08 -2.35 -12.26
CA TRP A 212 8.85 -3.09 -12.52
C TRP A 212 8.68 -4.30 -11.60
N ILE A 213 7.42 -4.71 -11.36
CA ILE A 213 7.06 -5.85 -10.51
C ILE A 213 6.04 -6.76 -11.20
N HIS A 214 5.94 -7.99 -10.74
CA HIS A 214 4.91 -8.95 -11.17
C HIS A 214 3.56 -8.68 -10.46
N GLN A 215 3.03 -7.46 -10.58
CA GLN A 215 1.69 -7.12 -10.13
C GLN A 215 1.17 -5.91 -10.93
N ASP A 216 -0.14 -5.86 -11.15
CA ASP A 216 -0.81 -4.70 -11.76
C ASP A 216 -0.89 -3.54 -10.76
N ALA A 217 0.27 -3.03 -10.39
CA ALA A 217 0.44 -1.99 -9.38
C ALA A 217 1.36 -0.88 -9.87
N TRP A 218 1.05 0.36 -9.47
CA TRP A 218 1.81 1.57 -9.80
C TRP A 218 2.10 2.39 -8.55
N PHE A 219 3.36 2.69 -8.30
CA PHE A 219 3.74 3.54 -7.18
C PHE A 219 4.27 4.87 -7.68
N HIS A 220 3.93 5.93 -6.94
CA HIS A 220 4.36 7.30 -7.26
C HIS A 220 4.85 7.99 -6.00
N LEU A 221 5.96 8.71 -6.12
CA LEU A 221 6.44 9.66 -5.13
C LEU A 221 6.12 11.08 -5.60
N GLY A 222 5.67 11.93 -4.67
CA GLY A 222 5.45 13.35 -4.90
C GLY A 222 6.02 14.19 -3.78
N LYS A 223 6.60 15.33 -4.13
CA LYS A 223 6.99 16.39 -3.20
C LYS A 223 6.31 17.67 -3.61
N PHE A 224 5.49 18.21 -2.73
CA PHE A 224 4.60 19.32 -3.02
C PHE A 224 4.89 20.49 -2.11
N ASP A 225 4.96 21.69 -2.69
CA ASP A 225 4.93 22.94 -1.96
C ASP A 225 3.51 23.17 -1.42
N LYS A 226 3.41 23.88 -0.29
CA LYS A 226 2.11 24.23 0.30
C LYS A 226 1.16 24.86 -0.71
N GLY A 227 -0.09 24.39 -0.73
CA GLY A 227 -1.18 24.92 -1.57
C GLY A 227 -1.24 24.30 -2.96
N VAL A 228 -0.28 23.46 -3.35
CA VAL A 228 -0.34 22.75 -4.64
C VAL A 228 -1.43 21.70 -4.61
N GLU A 229 -2.22 21.68 -5.67
CA GLU A 229 -3.30 20.71 -5.92
C GLU A 229 -2.99 19.85 -7.13
N THR A 230 -3.31 18.57 -7.05
CA THR A 230 -3.19 17.62 -8.16
C THR A 230 -4.24 16.53 -8.04
N GLN A 231 -4.49 15.82 -9.14
CA GLN A 231 -5.38 14.68 -9.19
C GLN A 231 -4.56 13.43 -9.55
N TYR A 232 -4.88 12.31 -8.91
CA TYR A 232 -4.41 11.00 -9.32
C TYR A 232 -5.55 10.17 -9.87
N SER A 233 -5.41 9.65 -11.09
CA SER A 233 -6.35 8.72 -11.70
C SER A 233 -5.86 7.28 -11.47
N ILE A 234 -6.72 6.42 -10.91
CA ILE A 234 -6.43 5.00 -10.67
C ILE A 234 -6.14 4.33 -12.01
N LYS A 235 -5.01 3.61 -12.08
CA LYS A 235 -4.46 3.11 -13.34
C LYS A 235 -5.24 1.94 -13.93
N LYS A 236 -5.89 1.14 -13.07
CA LYS A 236 -6.63 -0.04 -13.50
C LYS A 236 -7.94 -0.17 -12.72
N SER A 237 -9.02 -0.49 -13.44
CA SER A 237 -10.31 -0.81 -12.78
C SER A 237 -10.15 -1.98 -11.82
N GLY A 238 -10.74 -1.85 -10.63
CA GLY A 238 -10.60 -2.82 -9.53
C GLY A 238 -9.39 -2.59 -8.64
N ASN A 239 -8.55 -1.59 -8.93
CA ASN A 239 -7.51 -1.14 -8.01
C ASN A 239 -8.07 -0.15 -6.98
N GLY A 240 -7.33 -0.02 -5.89
CA GLY A 240 -7.44 1.05 -4.91
C GLY A 240 -6.09 1.71 -4.70
N VAL A 241 -6.08 2.90 -4.15
CA VAL A 241 -4.86 3.64 -3.84
C VAL A 241 -4.64 3.69 -2.34
N TYR A 242 -3.47 3.29 -1.90
CA TYR A 242 -3.01 3.53 -0.54
C TYR A 242 -2.03 4.70 -0.55
N ALA A 243 -2.43 5.83 0.05
CA ALA A 243 -1.60 7.01 0.22
C ALA A 243 -0.89 6.95 1.57
N PHE A 244 0.42 7.15 1.59
CA PHE A 244 1.23 7.24 2.81
C PHE A 244 1.96 8.58 2.83
N ILE A 245 1.72 9.38 3.87
CA ILE A 245 2.33 10.69 4.02
C ILE A 245 3.74 10.52 4.59
N VAL A 246 4.74 10.81 3.78
CA VAL A 246 6.15 10.72 4.19
C VAL A 246 6.53 11.90 5.08
N SER A 247 6.05 13.11 4.78
CA SER A 247 6.26 14.29 5.61
C SER A 247 5.21 15.36 5.31
N GLY A 248 5.01 16.30 6.23
CA GLY A 248 4.05 17.39 6.10
C GLY A 248 2.59 16.94 6.26
N ASP A 249 1.68 17.77 5.77
CA ASP A 249 0.24 17.56 5.83
C ASP A 249 -0.36 17.63 4.44
N ILE A 250 -1.20 16.64 4.09
CA ILE A 250 -1.86 16.52 2.78
C ILE A 250 -3.34 16.25 2.99
N ARG A 251 -4.18 16.91 2.23
CA ARG A 251 -5.58 16.59 2.08
C ARG A 251 -5.77 15.63 0.91
N ILE A 252 -6.46 14.53 1.13
CA ILE A 252 -6.90 13.59 0.08
C ILE A 252 -8.43 13.57 0.13
N ASN A 253 -9.07 14.01 -0.95
CA ASN A 253 -10.50 14.30 -0.98
C ASN A 253 -10.85 15.20 0.23
N ASP A 254 -11.72 14.75 1.14
CA ASP A 254 -12.13 15.52 2.33
C ASP A 254 -11.28 15.20 3.58
N GLN A 255 -10.25 14.31 3.48
CA GLN A 255 -9.51 13.82 4.62
C GLN A 255 -8.14 14.47 4.74
N ILE A 256 -7.89 15.19 5.85
CA ILE A 256 -6.56 15.72 6.18
C ILE A 256 -5.73 14.62 6.86
N LEU A 257 -4.52 14.42 6.34
CA LEU A 257 -3.52 13.45 6.77
C LEU A 257 -2.24 14.18 7.16
N SER A 258 -1.66 13.79 8.27
CA SER A 258 -0.35 14.28 8.72
C SER A 258 0.75 13.25 8.45
N ALA A 259 2.00 13.66 8.66
CA ALA A 259 3.17 12.80 8.48
C ALA A 259 2.98 11.41 9.09
N ARG A 260 3.25 10.37 8.31
CA ARG A 260 3.14 8.94 8.61
C ARG A 260 1.70 8.41 8.76
N ASP A 261 0.66 9.21 8.54
CA ASP A 261 -0.69 8.70 8.33
C ASP A 261 -0.78 7.95 7.00
N GLY A 262 -1.67 6.97 6.93
CA GLY A 262 -2.01 6.25 5.72
C GLY A 262 -3.51 6.28 5.45
N LEU A 263 -3.92 6.42 4.18
CA LEU A 263 -5.31 6.37 3.74
C LEU A 263 -5.43 5.42 2.55
N GLY A 264 -6.22 4.38 2.71
CA GLY A 264 -6.68 3.55 1.59
C GLY A 264 -7.98 4.10 1.01
N VAL A 265 -8.06 4.21 -0.32
CA VAL A 265 -9.27 4.63 -1.05
C VAL A 265 -9.50 3.64 -2.20
N TRP A 266 -10.72 3.14 -2.35
CA TRP A 266 -11.06 2.23 -3.45
C TRP A 266 -12.52 2.44 -3.91
N ASN A 267 -12.93 1.79 -5.00
CA ASN A 267 -14.20 2.01 -5.68
C ASN A 267 -14.39 3.46 -6.17
N THR A 268 -13.31 4.09 -6.60
CA THR A 268 -13.31 5.40 -7.23
C THR A 268 -12.38 5.38 -8.45
N GLU A 269 -12.53 6.32 -9.35
CA GLU A 269 -11.63 6.46 -10.51
C GLU A 269 -10.49 7.45 -10.23
N ASN A 270 -10.70 8.39 -9.30
CA ASN A 270 -9.77 9.48 -9.05
C ASN A 270 -9.73 9.84 -7.57
N ILE A 271 -8.61 10.38 -7.12
CA ILE A 271 -8.47 11.06 -5.83
C ILE A 271 -7.90 12.47 -6.05
N MET A 272 -8.41 13.44 -5.31
CA MET A 272 -7.87 14.80 -5.25
C MET A 272 -6.84 14.89 -4.13
N ILE A 273 -5.74 15.55 -4.41
CA ILE A 273 -4.60 15.71 -3.50
C ILE A 273 -4.28 17.18 -3.38
N GLN A 274 -4.23 17.71 -2.16
CA GLN A 274 -3.86 19.10 -1.88
C GLN A 274 -2.82 19.13 -0.75
N ALA A 275 -1.73 19.83 -0.97
CA ALA A 275 -0.70 20.01 0.06
C ALA A 275 -1.12 21.15 1.03
N GLU A 276 -1.35 20.79 2.29
CA GLU A 276 -1.70 21.75 3.36
C GLU A 276 -0.43 22.42 3.95
N SER A 277 0.72 21.76 3.81
CA SER A 277 2.06 22.27 4.08
C SER A 277 3.02 21.77 3.01
N ASP A 278 4.30 22.16 3.04
CA ASP A 278 5.33 21.46 2.26
C ASP A 278 5.34 19.99 2.68
N ALA A 279 5.15 19.08 1.73
CA ALA A 279 4.86 17.67 2.04
C ALA A 279 5.45 16.70 1.02
N GLU A 280 5.70 15.46 1.48
CA GLU A 280 6.06 14.33 0.64
C GLU A 280 5.04 13.19 0.80
N LEU A 281 4.70 12.55 -0.32
CA LEU A 281 3.65 11.55 -0.45
C LEU A 281 4.15 10.35 -1.24
N LEU A 282 3.81 9.15 -0.77
CA LEU A 282 3.90 7.90 -1.53
C LEU A 282 2.48 7.41 -1.83
N LEU A 283 2.14 7.25 -3.12
CA LEU A 283 0.92 6.60 -3.59
C LEU A 283 1.24 5.17 -4.05
N MET A 284 0.44 4.22 -3.63
CA MET A 284 0.53 2.81 -4.00
C MET A 284 -0.84 2.36 -4.54
N ASP A 285 -0.95 2.37 -5.87
CA ASP A 285 -2.12 1.91 -6.63
C ASP A 285 -1.99 0.39 -6.81
N VAL A 286 -2.89 -0.38 -6.21
CA VAL A 286 -2.80 -1.85 -6.13
C VAL A 286 -4.17 -2.51 -6.36
N PRO A 287 -4.22 -3.74 -6.94
CA PRO A 287 -5.46 -4.51 -7.03
C PRO A 287 -6.06 -4.75 -5.65
N MET A 288 -7.40 -4.59 -5.55
CA MET A 288 -8.14 -4.88 -4.32
C MET A 288 -8.54 -6.36 -4.20
N ALA A 289 -8.68 -7.07 -5.31
CA ALA A 289 -8.87 -8.52 -5.35
C ALA A 289 -7.50 -9.24 -5.46
N LEU A 290 -7.34 -10.35 -4.74
CA LEU A 290 -6.14 -11.19 -4.70
C LEU A 290 -6.35 -12.52 -5.42
#